data_129dcbe2c8a6c7e9f5f5a605bd51b01c
#
_entry.id   129dcbe2c8a6c7e9f5f5a605bd51b01c
#
_cell.length_a   1.000
_cell.length_b   1.000
_cell.length_c   1.000
_cell.angle_alpha   90.00
_cell.angle_beta   90.00
_cell.angle_gamma   90.00
#
_symmetry.space_group_name_H-M   'P 1'
#
loop_
_entity.id
_entity.type
_entity.pdbx_description
1 polymer ?
#
loop_
_entity_poly.entity_id
_entity_poly.type
_entity_poly.pdbx_seq_one_letter_code
_entity_poly.pdbx_strand_id
1 'polypeptide(L)'
;MATISLCMIVKDEELTLERCLQCAKGFADEIVVADTGSMDRTKEIAEKYADVVCDFQWCADFAAARNFSFSKATKDYCMWLDADDVVPELEQKKIVELKGKLEETKADVVMMPYDVAFDVGGKPTFSYFRERIVKNTGRPQWEGRVHEVITPYGNILHEDIHVEHRKEKAYDTDRNLLIYEKMRAEGCVFSPREQFYYARELYYHGRYEEAISEFRMFMGREGAWLENKLEACRQMAICYGQLQKPQEQLEALFYSFTLDLPRAETCCDLGRYYFDRQAWREAAFWYETALRVEKRKNGGGFIREDCYGYLPCIQLCVCYDRLGRREKAVSYNEMAAVFKPEDRAVAYNRAYFANVSKA
;
A
#
# COMPACT_ATOMS: atom_id res chain seq x y z
N MET A 1 1.88 -25.57 -20.74
CA MET A 1 1.74 -24.30 -20.02
C MET A 1 1.65 -24.60 -18.54
N ALA A 2 2.28 -23.79 -17.71
CA ALA A 2 2.13 -23.91 -16.26
C ALA A 2 0.66 -23.68 -15.85
N THR A 3 0.23 -24.31 -14.75
CA THR A 3 -1.14 -24.24 -14.24
C THR A 3 -1.19 -23.48 -12.93
N ILE A 4 -2.30 -22.77 -12.65
CA ILE A 4 -2.45 -21.87 -11.51
C ILE A 4 -3.70 -22.24 -10.70
N SER A 5 -3.53 -22.50 -9.39
CA SER A 5 -4.62 -22.51 -8.42
C SER A 5 -4.79 -21.11 -7.84
N LEU A 6 -5.97 -20.51 -7.98
CA LEU A 6 -6.34 -19.34 -7.16
C LEU A 6 -6.75 -19.83 -5.78
N CYS A 7 -6.10 -19.30 -4.75
CA CYS A 7 -6.35 -19.66 -3.35
C CYS A 7 -6.83 -18.43 -2.59
N MET A 8 -8.01 -18.50 -2.03
CA MET A 8 -8.64 -17.39 -1.32
C MET A 8 -9.00 -17.77 0.12
N ILE A 9 -9.00 -16.77 1.01
CA ILE A 9 -9.66 -16.83 2.31
C ILE A 9 -10.80 -15.81 2.31
N VAL A 10 -11.95 -16.14 2.81
CA VAL A 10 -13.13 -15.27 2.77
C VAL A 10 -13.86 -15.25 4.10
N LYS A 11 -14.52 -14.11 4.39
CA LYS A 11 -15.45 -13.98 5.51
C LYS A 11 -16.42 -12.82 5.29
N ASP A 12 -17.73 -13.14 5.21
CA ASP A 12 -18.80 -12.14 5.06
C ASP A 12 -18.59 -11.19 3.86
N GLU A 13 -18.34 -11.77 2.67
CA GLU A 13 -17.98 -11.06 1.43
C GLU A 13 -19.02 -11.24 0.32
N GLU A 14 -20.32 -11.39 0.66
CA GLU A 14 -21.38 -11.63 -0.31
C GLU A 14 -21.52 -10.55 -1.38
N LEU A 15 -21.05 -9.30 -1.12
CA LEU A 15 -21.15 -8.19 -2.05
C LEU A 15 -20.04 -8.16 -3.11
N THR A 16 -18.89 -8.74 -2.81
CA THR A 16 -17.66 -8.58 -3.62
C THR A 16 -17.17 -9.89 -4.23
N LEU A 17 -17.35 -11.01 -3.53
CA LEU A 17 -16.77 -12.30 -3.88
C LEU A 17 -17.15 -12.78 -5.29
N GLU A 18 -18.42 -12.63 -5.69
CA GLU A 18 -18.89 -13.09 -7.01
C GLU A 18 -18.12 -12.42 -8.14
N ARG A 19 -17.91 -11.11 -8.06
CA ARG A 19 -17.13 -10.33 -9.02
C ARG A 19 -15.69 -10.83 -9.14
N CYS A 20 -15.03 -11.06 -8.00
CA CYS A 20 -13.65 -11.57 -7.96
C CYS A 20 -13.55 -12.97 -8.60
N LEU A 21 -14.46 -13.89 -8.23
CA LEU A 21 -14.46 -15.25 -8.76
C LEU A 21 -14.79 -15.30 -10.26
N GLN A 22 -15.66 -14.42 -10.76
CA GLN A 22 -15.93 -14.28 -12.20
C GLN A 22 -14.67 -13.86 -12.97
N CYS A 23 -13.91 -12.88 -12.46
CA CYS A 23 -12.62 -12.51 -13.06
C CYS A 23 -11.65 -13.70 -13.10
N ALA A 24 -11.59 -14.46 -12.01
CA ALA A 24 -10.65 -15.58 -11.86
C ALA A 24 -10.87 -16.71 -12.87
N LYS A 25 -12.10 -16.95 -13.28
CA LYS A 25 -12.42 -17.98 -14.32
C LYS A 25 -11.74 -17.72 -15.66
N GLY A 26 -11.31 -16.48 -15.93
CA GLY A 26 -10.60 -16.14 -17.16
C GLY A 26 -9.15 -16.63 -17.19
N PHE A 27 -8.55 -16.98 -16.05
CA PHE A 27 -7.12 -17.33 -15.98
C PHE A 27 -6.77 -18.47 -15.01
N ALA A 28 -7.56 -18.74 -13.97
CA ALA A 28 -7.28 -19.80 -13.00
C ALA A 28 -7.65 -21.19 -13.58
N ASP A 29 -6.81 -22.19 -13.32
CA ASP A 29 -7.07 -23.59 -13.68
C ASP A 29 -7.74 -24.37 -12.53
N GLU A 30 -7.76 -23.78 -11.35
CA GLU A 30 -8.39 -24.27 -10.14
C GLU A 30 -8.70 -23.08 -9.22
N ILE A 31 -9.85 -23.10 -8.57
CA ILE A 31 -10.25 -22.10 -7.58
C ILE A 31 -10.50 -22.80 -6.25
N VAL A 32 -9.74 -22.40 -5.22
CA VAL A 32 -9.85 -22.89 -3.85
C VAL A 32 -10.28 -21.74 -2.94
N VAL A 33 -11.39 -21.93 -2.24
CA VAL A 33 -11.90 -20.93 -1.27
C VAL A 33 -11.97 -21.56 0.12
N ALA A 34 -11.25 -20.95 1.06
CA ALA A 34 -11.35 -21.30 2.48
C ALA A 34 -12.23 -20.26 3.18
N ASP A 35 -13.41 -20.69 3.61
CA ASP A 35 -14.32 -19.88 4.42
C ASP A 35 -13.87 -19.86 5.87
N THR A 36 -13.70 -18.66 6.45
CA THR A 36 -13.22 -18.48 7.81
C THR A 36 -14.35 -18.19 8.83
N GLY A 37 -15.58 -18.60 8.48
CA GLY A 37 -16.76 -18.52 9.34
C GLY A 37 -17.71 -17.40 8.89
N SER A 38 -18.08 -17.36 7.61
CA SER A 38 -19.08 -16.43 7.08
C SER A 38 -20.48 -16.74 7.63
N MET A 39 -21.25 -15.67 7.85
CA MET A 39 -22.62 -15.70 8.33
C MET A 39 -23.63 -15.24 7.27
N ASP A 40 -23.14 -14.72 6.13
CA ASP A 40 -23.89 -14.27 4.97
C ASP A 40 -23.88 -15.30 3.83
N ARG A 41 -24.20 -14.88 2.62
CA ARG A 41 -24.25 -15.75 1.44
C ARG A 41 -22.89 -16.04 0.79
N THR A 42 -21.79 -15.66 1.43
CA THR A 42 -20.43 -15.85 0.91
C THR A 42 -20.16 -17.29 0.49
N LYS A 43 -20.51 -18.26 1.35
CA LYS A 43 -20.27 -19.68 1.09
C LYS A 43 -21.09 -20.20 -0.10
N GLU A 44 -22.37 -19.80 -0.20
CA GLU A 44 -23.22 -20.14 -1.34
C GLU A 44 -22.64 -19.61 -2.67
N ILE A 45 -22.09 -18.40 -2.63
CA ILE A 45 -21.43 -17.80 -3.80
C ILE A 45 -20.17 -18.58 -4.16
N ALA A 46 -19.33 -18.90 -3.16
CA ALA A 46 -18.12 -19.69 -3.38
C ALA A 46 -18.42 -21.03 -4.05
N GLU A 47 -19.44 -21.74 -3.59
CA GLU A 47 -19.86 -23.06 -4.12
C GLU A 47 -20.30 -23.05 -5.60
N LYS A 48 -20.71 -21.89 -6.14
CA LYS A 48 -21.05 -21.74 -7.57
C LYS A 48 -19.85 -21.62 -8.49
N TYR A 49 -18.72 -21.14 -7.97
CA TYR A 49 -17.58 -20.74 -8.79
C TYR A 49 -16.30 -21.51 -8.49
N ALA A 50 -16.11 -21.98 -7.27
CA ALA A 50 -14.88 -22.63 -6.84
C ALA A 50 -14.95 -24.15 -7.09
N ASP A 51 -13.77 -24.74 -7.35
CA ASP A 51 -13.61 -26.19 -7.46
C ASP A 51 -13.53 -26.85 -6.07
N VAL A 52 -12.99 -26.11 -5.10
CA VAL A 52 -12.86 -26.55 -3.71
C VAL A 52 -13.32 -25.43 -2.77
N VAL A 53 -14.34 -25.74 -1.95
CA VAL A 53 -14.77 -24.89 -0.83
C VAL A 53 -14.54 -25.66 0.46
N CYS A 54 -13.84 -25.06 1.41
CA CYS A 54 -13.52 -25.69 2.70
C CYS A 54 -13.67 -24.71 3.85
N ASP A 55 -14.04 -25.22 5.03
CA ASP A 55 -14.14 -24.42 6.24
C ASP A 55 -12.79 -24.35 6.96
N PHE A 56 -12.41 -23.16 7.40
CA PHE A 56 -11.27 -22.93 8.28
C PHE A 56 -11.74 -22.28 9.57
N GLN A 57 -11.51 -22.95 10.70
CA GLN A 57 -11.84 -22.37 11.99
C GLN A 57 -10.91 -21.19 12.29
N TRP A 58 -11.46 -19.99 12.32
CA TRP A 58 -10.69 -18.78 12.56
C TRP A 58 -9.94 -18.80 13.89
N CYS A 59 -8.63 -18.58 13.84
CA CYS A 59 -7.73 -18.62 15.00
C CYS A 59 -6.97 -17.30 15.24
N ALA A 60 -7.43 -16.19 14.67
CA ALA A 60 -6.74 -14.88 14.71
C ALA A 60 -5.34 -14.92 14.07
N ASP A 61 -5.23 -15.62 12.94
CA ASP A 61 -4.00 -15.80 12.18
C ASP A 61 -4.32 -15.91 10.70
N PHE A 62 -4.04 -14.82 9.94
CA PHE A 62 -4.25 -14.77 8.50
C PHE A 62 -3.31 -15.70 7.75
N ALA A 63 -2.03 -15.78 8.15
CA ALA A 63 -1.07 -16.66 7.50
C ALA A 63 -1.49 -18.13 7.63
N ALA A 64 -2.02 -18.54 8.79
CA ALA A 64 -2.54 -19.89 8.99
C ALA A 64 -3.72 -20.19 8.04
N ALA A 65 -4.67 -19.26 7.90
CA ALA A 65 -5.80 -19.41 6.99
C ALA A 65 -5.36 -19.48 5.50
N ARG A 66 -4.42 -18.60 5.07
CA ARG A 66 -3.88 -18.63 3.70
C ARG A 66 -3.05 -19.88 3.42
N ASN A 67 -2.21 -20.31 4.36
CA ASN A 67 -1.48 -21.58 4.23
C ASN A 67 -2.43 -22.77 4.16
N PHE A 68 -3.55 -22.73 4.87
CA PHE A 68 -4.59 -23.77 4.78
C PHE A 68 -5.21 -23.80 3.37
N SER A 69 -5.57 -22.63 2.79
CA SER A 69 -6.09 -22.61 1.41
C SER A 69 -5.04 -23.08 0.41
N PHE A 70 -3.78 -22.68 0.56
CA PHE A 70 -2.66 -23.14 -0.30
C PHE A 70 -2.44 -24.65 -0.20
N SER A 71 -2.66 -25.25 0.98
CA SER A 71 -2.53 -26.72 1.16
C SER A 71 -3.56 -27.55 0.37
N LYS A 72 -4.61 -26.90 -0.14
CA LYS A 72 -5.63 -27.54 -0.97
C LYS A 72 -5.36 -27.40 -2.47
N ALA A 73 -4.42 -26.53 -2.86
CA ALA A 73 -4.05 -26.28 -4.25
C ALA A 73 -3.36 -27.49 -4.88
N THR A 74 -3.74 -27.83 -6.11
CA THR A 74 -3.20 -28.99 -6.84
C THR A 74 -2.36 -28.60 -8.06
N LYS A 75 -2.36 -27.31 -8.46
CA LYS A 75 -1.66 -26.84 -9.67
C LYS A 75 -0.22 -26.48 -9.39
N ASP A 76 0.56 -26.17 -10.45
CA ASP A 76 2.00 -25.87 -10.40
C ASP A 76 2.32 -24.62 -9.58
N TYR A 77 1.40 -23.65 -9.59
CA TYR A 77 1.53 -22.36 -8.89
C TYR A 77 0.28 -22.05 -8.07
N CYS A 78 0.46 -21.35 -6.97
CA CYS A 78 -0.60 -20.73 -6.19
C CYS A 78 -0.64 -19.22 -6.50
N MET A 79 -1.80 -18.70 -6.83
CA MET A 79 -2.12 -17.28 -6.86
C MET A 79 -3.06 -16.96 -5.72
N TRP A 80 -3.00 -15.76 -5.18
CA TRP A 80 -3.95 -15.30 -4.16
C TRP A 80 -4.62 -13.99 -4.56
N LEU A 81 -5.87 -13.85 -4.19
CA LEU A 81 -6.65 -12.61 -4.28
C LEU A 81 -7.46 -12.46 -2.99
N ASP A 82 -7.75 -11.23 -2.62
CA ASP A 82 -8.76 -10.91 -1.63
C ASP A 82 -10.15 -10.87 -2.30
N ALA A 83 -11.22 -11.04 -1.54
CA ALA A 83 -12.58 -11.14 -2.10
C ALA A 83 -13.06 -9.86 -2.81
N ASP A 84 -12.47 -8.72 -2.49
CA ASP A 84 -12.72 -7.41 -3.09
C ASP A 84 -11.69 -7.00 -4.16
N ASP A 85 -10.76 -7.90 -4.51
CA ASP A 85 -9.84 -7.72 -5.63
C ASP A 85 -10.54 -7.93 -6.97
N VAL A 86 -10.06 -7.20 -7.99
CA VAL A 86 -10.49 -7.30 -9.38
C VAL A 86 -9.25 -7.39 -10.27
N VAL A 87 -9.27 -8.33 -11.19
CA VAL A 87 -8.30 -8.41 -12.30
C VAL A 87 -9.00 -7.94 -13.56
N PRO A 88 -8.69 -6.74 -14.12
CA PRO A 88 -9.29 -6.25 -15.35
C PRO A 88 -9.10 -7.22 -16.52
N GLU A 89 -10.02 -7.22 -17.49
CA GLU A 89 -10.00 -8.20 -18.59
C GLU A 89 -8.69 -8.23 -19.39
N LEU A 90 -8.06 -7.06 -19.59
CA LEU A 90 -6.76 -6.99 -20.25
C LEU A 90 -5.65 -7.66 -19.41
N GLU A 91 -5.72 -7.50 -18.10
CA GLU A 91 -4.75 -8.09 -17.17
C GLU A 91 -4.96 -9.62 -17.04
N GLN A 92 -6.22 -10.11 -17.14
CA GLN A 92 -6.50 -11.54 -17.19
C GLN A 92 -5.81 -12.20 -18.40
N LYS A 93 -5.84 -11.55 -19.58
CA LYS A 93 -5.16 -12.04 -20.79
C LYS A 93 -3.65 -12.14 -20.58
N LYS A 94 -3.04 -11.13 -19.94
CA LYS A 94 -1.62 -11.16 -19.60
C LYS A 94 -1.27 -12.32 -18.64
N ILE A 95 -2.16 -12.66 -17.66
CA ILE A 95 -1.94 -13.82 -16.79
C ILE A 95 -1.97 -15.13 -17.59
N VAL A 96 -2.85 -15.25 -18.58
CA VAL A 96 -2.88 -16.43 -19.45
C VAL A 96 -1.58 -16.56 -20.26
N GLU A 97 -1.07 -15.46 -20.80
CA GLU A 97 0.23 -15.44 -21.51
C GLU A 97 1.41 -15.75 -20.56
N LEU A 98 1.34 -15.25 -19.33
CA LEU A 98 2.33 -15.50 -18.30
C LEU A 98 2.52 -16.99 -17.99
N LYS A 99 1.48 -17.84 -18.12
CA LYS A 99 1.58 -19.30 -17.91
C LYS A 99 2.64 -19.95 -18.82
N GLY A 100 2.76 -19.49 -20.06
CA GLY A 100 3.83 -19.93 -20.97
C GLY A 100 5.20 -19.50 -20.46
N LYS A 101 5.33 -18.25 -20.06
CA LYS A 101 6.56 -17.67 -19.52
C LYS A 101 7.01 -18.36 -18.21
N LEU A 102 6.06 -18.74 -17.34
CA LEU A 102 6.35 -19.48 -16.11
C LEU A 102 6.94 -20.86 -16.38
N GLU A 103 6.47 -21.55 -17.42
CA GLU A 103 7.01 -22.83 -17.83
C GLU A 103 8.48 -22.73 -18.30
N GLU A 104 8.83 -21.66 -19.01
CA GLU A 104 10.17 -21.39 -19.52
C GLU A 104 11.13 -20.91 -18.43
N THR A 105 10.71 -19.90 -17.67
CA THR A 105 11.57 -19.21 -16.69
C THR A 105 11.74 -19.99 -15.40
N LYS A 106 10.78 -20.88 -15.08
CA LYS A 106 10.72 -21.60 -13.78
C LYS A 106 10.77 -20.64 -12.60
N ALA A 107 10.14 -19.45 -12.73
CA ALA A 107 10.09 -18.47 -11.67
C ALA A 107 9.50 -19.08 -10.39
N ASP A 108 10.09 -18.74 -9.25
CA ASP A 108 9.59 -19.18 -7.94
C ASP A 108 8.53 -18.21 -7.41
N VAL A 109 8.68 -16.90 -7.69
CA VAL A 109 7.77 -15.83 -7.26
C VAL A 109 7.54 -14.85 -8.40
N VAL A 110 6.29 -14.46 -8.62
CA VAL A 110 5.93 -13.35 -9.51
C VAL A 110 5.41 -12.18 -8.69
N MET A 111 6.09 -11.05 -8.83
CA MET A 111 5.70 -9.78 -8.23
C MET A 111 4.82 -9.01 -9.22
N MET A 112 3.66 -8.54 -8.77
CA MET A 112 2.70 -7.78 -9.56
C MET A 112 2.27 -6.50 -8.86
N PRO A 113 2.00 -5.39 -9.58
CA PRO A 113 1.41 -4.19 -9.01
C PRO A 113 0.05 -4.47 -8.36
N TYR A 114 -0.15 -3.93 -7.17
CA TYR A 114 -1.40 -3.93 -6.43
C TYR A 114 -1.89 -2.49 -6.29
N ASP A 115 -2.95 -2.15 -7.00
CA ASP A 115 -3.52 -0.82 -7.05
C ASP A 115 -4.57 -0.67 -5.96
N VAL A 116 -4.31 0.16 -4.96
CA VAL A 116 -5.15 0.26 -3.75
C VAL A 116 -5.84 1.60 -3.56
N ALA A 117 -5.47 2.61 -4.36
CA ALA A 117 -6.16 3.89 -4.39
C ALA A 117 -6.27 4.42 -5.82
N PHE A 118 -7.35 5.11 -6.11
CA PHE A 118 -7.70 5.59 -7.45
C PHE A 118 -8.17 7.03 -7.40
N ASP A 119 -7.96 7.78 -8.48
CA ASP A 119 -8.56 9.08 -8.68
C ASP A 119 -10.03 8.96 -9.16
N VAL A 120 -10.67 10.12 -9.34
CA VAL A 120 -12.07 10.17 -9.82
C VAL A 120 -12.25 9.62 -11.23
N GLY A 121 -11.18 9.50 -12.02
CA GLY A 121 -11.17 8.90 -13.35
C GLY A 121 -10.87 7.39 -13.34
N GLY A 122 -10.66 6.80 -12.14
CA GLY A 122 -10.32 5.39 -11.98
C GLY A 122 -8.86 5.06 -12.21
N LYS A 123 -7.97 6.05 -12.39
CA LYS A 123 -6.54 5.85 -12.55
C LYS A 123 -5.89 5.58 -11.18
N PRO A 124 -5.00 4.56 -11.06
CA PRO A 124 -4.29 4.29 -9.82
C PRO A 124 -3.47 5.50 -9.35
N THR A 125 -3.62 5.85 -8.06
CA THR A 125 -2.86 6.92 -7.39
C THR A 125 -1.91 6.38 -6.33
N PHE A 126 -2.12 5.12 -5.91
CA PHE A 126 -1.23 4.43 -5.01
C PHE A 126 -1.18 2.95 -5.35
N SER A 127 0.02 2.45 -5.64
CA SER A 127 0.31 1.07 -5.99
C SER A 127 1.60 0.60 -5.33
N TYR A 128 1.70 -0.70 -5.09
CA TYR A 128 2.95 -1.34 -4.66
C TYR A 128 2.99 -2.78 -5.14
N PHE A 129 4.19 -3.32 -5.30
CA PHE A 129 4.35 -4.72 -5.73
C PHE A 129 4.01 -5.70 -4.62
N ARG A 130 3.28 -6.76 -4.98
CA ARG A 130 2.98 -7.92 -4.13
C ARG A 130 3.38 -9.21 -4.83
N GLU A 131 3.75 -10.17 -4.03
CA GLU A 131 4.01 -11.56 -4.39
C GLU A 131 2.69 -12.27 -4.72
N ARG A 132 2.20 -12.14 -5.96
CA ARG A 132 0.87 -12.60 -6.35
C ARG A 132 0.80 -14.04 -6.81
N ILE A 133 1.85 -14.53 -7.48
CA ILE A 133 1.93 -15.93 -7.91
C ILE A 133 3.20 -16.51 -7.35
N VAL A 134 3.10 -17.66 -6.72
CA VAL A 134 4.24 -18.37 -6.15
C VAL A 134 4.18 -19.84 -6.53
N LYS A 135 5.34 -20.46 -6.71
CA LYS A 135 5.43 -21.88 -7.02
C LYS A 135 4.81 -22.72 -5.91
N ASN A 136 3.94 -23.64 -6.27
CA ASN A 136 3.35 -24.55 -5.30
C ASN A 136 4.41 -25.57 -4.82
N THR A 137 4.88 -25.38 -3.59
CA THR A 137 5.88 -26.24 -2.96
C THR A 137 5.27 -27.32 -2.07
N GLY A 138 3.95 -27.26 -1.86
CA GLY A 138 3.24 -28.09 -0.89
C GLY A 138 3.60 -27.77 0.57
N ARG A 139 4.29 -26.65 0.84
CA ARG A 139 4.69 -26.21 2.18
C ARG A 139 4.07 -24.87 2.53
N PRO A 140 3.86 -24.55 3.84
CA PRO A 140 3.46 -23.21 4.27
C PRO A 140 4.44 -22.15 3.75
N GLN A 141 3.92 -21.06 3.20
CA GLN A 141 4.73 -19.97 2.62
C GLN A 141 4.37 -18.62 3.23
N TRP A 142 3.17 -18.47 3.79
CA TRP A 142 2.73 -17.26 4.43
C TRP A 142 3.26 -17.15 5.86
N GLU A 143 3.74 -15.96 6.22
CA GLU A 143 4.30 -15.63 7.53
C GLU A 143 3.61 -14.39 8.10
N GLY A 144 3.43 -14.35 9.43
CA GLY A 144 2.81 -13.24 10.17
C GLY A 144 1.30 -13.41 10.35
N ARG A 145 0.82 -13.26 11.62
CA ARG A 145 -0.61 -13.40 11.92
C ARG A 145 -1.45 -12.30 11.31
N VAL A 146 -0.88 -11.10 11.15
CA VAL A 146 -1.48 -9.91 10.54
C VAL A 146 -0.46 -9.26 9.62
N HIS A 147 -0.92 -8.61 8.56
CA HIS A 147 -0.05 -8.08 7.50
C HIS A 147 0.90 -9.15 6.95
N GLU A 148 0.32 -10.31 6.78
CA GLU A 148 1.00 -11.51 6.32
C GLU A 148 1.66 -11.32 4.96
N VAL A 149 2.74 -12.05 4.76
CA VAL A 149 3.56 -11.94 3.55
C VAL A 149 4.14 -13.30 3.18
N ILE A 150 4.38 -13.50 1.91
CA ILE A 150 5.31 -14.52 1.43
C ILE A 150 6.64 -13.80 1.17
N THR A 151 7.68 -14.13 1.94
CA THR A 151 9.01 -13.58 1.69
C THR A 151 9.49 -14.04 0.31
N PRO A 152 9.71 -13.13 -0.67
CA PRO A 152 10.14 -13.54 -2.00
C PRO A 152 11.45 -14.31 -1.96
N TYR A 153 11.54 -15.40 -2.72
CA TYR A 153 12.70 -16.31 -2.75
C TYR A 153 13.00 -16.80 -4.16
N GLY A 154 14.19 -17.32 -4.35
CA GLY A 154 14.60 -17.97 -5.61
C GLY A 154 14.61 -17.02 -6.81
N ASN A 155 14.07 -17.50 -7.93
CA ASN A 155 13.96 -16.74 -9.18
C ASN A 155 12.70 -15.86 -9.14
N ILE A 156 12.88 -14.54 -8.97
CA ILE A 156 11.81 -13.56 -8.84
C ILE A 156 11.57 -12.88 -10.18
N LEU A 157 10.34 -12.97 -10.68
CA LEU A 157 9.88 -12.30 -11.90
C LEU A 157 9.02 -11.08 -11.52
N HIS A 158 9.25 -9.93 -12.17
CA HIS A 158 8.39 -8.75 -12.03
C HIS A 158 7.59 -8.58 -13.33
N GLU A 159 6.27 -8.58 -13.20
CA GLU A 159 5.33 -8.42 -14.34
C GLU A 159 4.47 -7.18 -14.16
N ASP A 160 4.23 -6.48 -15.26
CA ASP A 160 3.32 -5.34 -15.33
C ASP A 160 1.88 -5.83 -15.55
N ILE A 161 1.38 -6.57 -14.55
CA ILE A 161 0.02 -7.13 -14.49
C ILE A 161 -0.63 -6.60 -13.23
N HIS A 162 -1.65 -5.78 -13.39
CA HIS A 162 -2.28 -5.05 -12.30
C HIS A 162 -3.42 -5.84 -11.65
N VAL A 163 -3.43 -5.87 -10.33
CA VAL A 163 -4.56 -6.32 -9.51
C VAL A 163 -5.11 -5.11 -8.77
N GLU A 164 -6.40 -4.85 -8.93
CA GLU A 164 -7.06 -3.70 -8.34
C GLU A 164 -7.81 -4.08 -7.06
N HIS A 165 -7.61 -3.34 -5.97
CA HIS A 165 -8.38 -3.45 -4.75
C HIS A 165 -9.62 -2.55 -4.83
N ARG A 166 -10.77 -3.16 -5.09
CA ARG A 166 -12.05 -2.46 -5.29
C ARG A 166 -12.98 -2.67 -4.09
N LYS A 167 -12.59 -2.04 -2.98
CA LYS A 167 -13.25 -2.14 -1.70
C LYS A 167 -14.67 -1.54 -1.72
N GLU A 168 -15.64 -2.28 -1.21
CA GLU A 168 -17.03 -1.83 -1.04
C GLU A 168 -17.47 -1.78 0.45
N LYS A 169 -16.73 -2.44 1.33
CA LYS A 169 -17.09 -2.60 2.74
C LYS A 169 -16.16 -1.80 3.65
N ALA A 170 -16.69 -1.21 4.72
CA ALA A 170 -15.85 -0.66 5.79
C ALA A 170 -15.17 -1.80 6.55
N TYR A 171 -13.88 -1.65 6.87
CA TYR A 171 -13.19 -2.64 7.71
C TYR A 171 -13.63 -2.54 9.18
N ASP A 172 -13.57 -3.68 9.87
CA ASP A 172 -13.38 -3.68 11.31
C ASP A 172 -11.99 -3.12 11.59
N THR A 173 -11.95 -1.85 12.00
CA THR A 173 -10.70 -1.11 12.22
C THR A 173 -9.89 -1.72 13.36
N ASP A 174 -10.53 -2.36 14.33
CA ASP A 174 -9.90 -2.81 15.57
C ASP A 174 -9.30 -4.23 15.45
N ARG A 175 -9.75 -5.01 14.47
CA ARG A 175 -9.36 -6.43 14.31
C ARG A 175 -7.85 -6.66 14.35
N ASN A 176 -7.11 -5.90 13.58
CA ASN A 176 -5.66 -6.08 13.48
C ASN A 176 -4.96 -5.73 14.79
N LEU A 177 -5.35 -4.62 15.41
CA LEU A 177 -4.83 -4.20 16.71
C LEU A 177 -5.09 -5.27 17.78
N LEU A 178 -6.31 -5.80 17.84
CA LEU A 178 -6.69 -6.85 18.80
C LEU A 178 -5.86 -8.13 18.63
N ILE A 179 -5.54 -8.51 17.38
CA ILE A 179 -4.66 -9.66 17.11
C ILE A 179 -3.26 -9.40 17.67
N TYR A 180 -2.67 -8.22 17.44
CA TYR A 180 -1.36 -7.87 17.98
C TYR A 180 -1.35 -7.80 19.50
N GLU A 181 -2.38 -7.22 20.11
CA GLU A 181 -2.50 -7.17 21.57
C GLU A 181 -2.63 -8.58 22.19
N LYS A 182 -3.38 -9.46 21.53
CA LYS A 182 -3.45 -10.88 21.92
C LYS A 182 -2.08 -11.55 21.81
N MET A 183 -1.34 -11.34 20.72
CA MET A 183 0.02 -11.87 20.57
C MET A 183 0.95 -11.40 21.70
N ARG A 184 0.87 -10.13 22.10
CA ARG A 184 1.63 -9.61 23.24
C ARG A 184 1.24 -10.27 24.56
N ALA A 185 -0.05 -10.42 24.81
CA ALA A 185 -0.56 -11.08 26.00
C ALA A 185 -0.14 -12.56 26.09
N GLU A 186 -0.01 -13.24 24.94
CA GLU A 186 0.53 -14.60 24.81
C GLU A 186 2.06 -14.67 24.97
N GLY A 187 2.75 -13.54 25.11
CA GLY A 187 4.21 -13.48 25.24
C GLY A 187 4.96 -13.69 23.92
N CYS A 188 4.31 -13.51 22.78
CA CYS A 188 4.97 -13.63 21.48
C CYS A 188 6.04 -12.55 21.29
N VAL A 189 7.21 -12.95 20.80
CA VAL A 189 8.27 -12.02 20.42
C VAL A 189 8.03 -11.57 18.98
N PHE A 190 7.74 -10.30 18.79
CA PHE A 190 7.50 -9.76 17.45
C PHE A 190 8.77 -9.80 16.59
N SER A 191 8.64 -10.23 15.34
CA SER A 191 9.61 -9.98 14.29
C SER A 191 9.74 -8.46 14.01
N PRO A 192 10.79 -7.97 13.34
CA PRO A 192 10.88 -6.56 12.96
C PRO A 192 9.66 -6.08 12.15
N ARG A 193 9.12 -6.94 11.27
CA ARG A 193 7.92 -6.63 10.48
C ARG A 193 6.69 -6.47 11.37
N GLU A 194 6.43 -7.41 12.25
CA GLU A 194 5.29 -7.36 13.18
C GLU A 194 5.39 -6.15 14.12
N GLN A 195 6.59 -5.83 14.61
CA GLN A 195 6.84 -4.64 15.45
C GLN A 195 6.47 -3.35 14.71
N PHE A 196 6.85 -3.22 13.43
CA PHE A 196 6.52 -2.07 12.60
C PHE A 196 5.01 -1.94 12.38
N TYR A 197 4.35 -3.03 12.01
CA TYR A 197 2.91 -3.00 11.74
C TYR A 197 2.07 -2.82 13.00
N TYR A 198 2.48 -3.37 14.14
CA TYR A 198 1.85 -3.08 15.43
C TYR A 198 1.94 -1.59 15.77
N ALA A 199 3.09 -0.97 15.60
CA ALA A 199 3.25 0.48 15.77
C ALA A 199 2.32 1.28 14.83
N ARG A 200 2.12 0.81 13.59
CA ARG A 200 1.16 1.43 12.64
C ARG A 200 -0.28 1.29 13.09
N GLU A 201 -0.67 0.13 13.60
CA GLU A 201 -2.04 -0.06 14.13
C GLU A 201 -2.28 0.90 15.31
N LEU A 202 -1.34 1.03 16.23
CA LEU A 202 -1.42 2.01 17.32
C LEU A 202 -1.57 3.44 16.80
N TYR A 203 -0.81 3.82 15.76
CA TYR A 203 -0.92 5.11 15.10
C TYR A 203 -2.32 5.32 14.49
N TYR A 204 -2.87 4.36 13.77
CA TYR A 204 -4.20 4.45 13.16
C TYR A 204 -5.32 4.58 14.20
N HIS A 205 -5.12 4.03 15.40
CA HIS A 205 -6.06 4.15 16.53
C HIS A 205 -5.81 5.38 17.42
N GLY A 206 -4.93 6.30 17.01
CA GLY A 206 -4.64 7.53 17.75
C GLY A 206 -3.84 7.32 19.05
N ARG A 207 -3.28 6.13 19.28
CA ARG A 207 -2.43 5.82 20.44
C ARG A 207 -1.00 6.27 20.18
N TYR A 208 -0.82 7.58 19.98
CA TYR A 208 0.41 8.17 19.43
C TYR A 208 1.65 7.95 20.28
N GLU A 209 1.58 8.05 21.61
CA GLU A 209 2.73 7.81 22.51
C GLU A 209 3.20 6.35 22.43
N GLU A 210 2.27 5.42 22.40
CA GLU A 210 2.57 4.00 22.29
C GLU A 210 3.14 3.69 20.90
N ALA A 211 2.54 4.23 19.85
CA ALA A 211 3.05 4.09 18.49
C ALA A 211 4.51 4.56 18.36
N ILE A 212 4.85 5.73 18.93
CA ILE A 212 6.22 6.25 18.96
C ILE A 212 7.16 5.30 19.69
N SER A 213 6.73 4.76 20.84
CA SER A 213 7.55 3.80 21.60
C SER A 213 7.86 2.55 20.76
N GLU A 214 6.83 1.98 20.11
CA GLU A 214 6.97 0.78 19.31
C GLU A 214 7.80 1.03 18.03
N PHE A 215 7.61 2.19 17.37
CA PHE A 215 8.48 2.59 16.24
C PHE A 215 9.93 2.74 16.65
N ARG A 216 10.22 3.35 17.82
CA ARG A 216 11.60 3.48 18.32
C ARG A 216 12.23 2.11 18.59
N MET A 217 11.48 1.17 19.18
CA MET A 217 11.96 -0.21 19.36
C MET A 217 12.23 -0.87 18.01
N PHE A 218 11.32 -0.71 17.02
CA PHE A 218 11.51 -1.21 15.66
C PHE A 218 12.77 -0.65 15.00
N MET A 219 13.04 0.65 15.13
CA MET A 219 14.21 1.32 14.52
C MET A 219 15.54 0.71 14.97
N GLY A 220 15.61 0.20 16.21
CA GLY A 220 16.77 -0.49 16.74
C GLY A 220 16.91 -1.98 16.37
N ARG A 221 15.92 -2.56 15.65
CA ARG A 221 15.95 -3.99 15.32
C ARG A 221 16.92 -4.29 14.18
N GLU A 222 17.73 -5.32 14.37
CA GLU A 222 18.51 -5.93 13.28
C GLU A 222 17.56 -6.57 12.27
N GLY A 223 17.89 -6.50 10.97
CA GLY A 223 17.05 -7.02 9.89
C GLY A 223 15.80 -6.20 9.59
N ALA A 224 15.59 -5.04 10.27
CA ALA A 224 14.48 -4.15 9.94
C ALA A 224 14.66 -3.55 8.55
N TRP A 225 13.64 -3.73 7.70
CA TRP A 225 13.67 -3.27 6.30
C TRP A 225 13.75 -1.75 6.20
N LEU A 226 14.64 -1.25 5.34
CA LEU A 226 14.92 0.18 5.20
C LEU A 226 13.68 1.01 4.89
N GLU A 227 12.84 0.54 3.94
CA GLU A 227 11.63 1.30 3.58
C GLU A 227 10.64 1.43 4.76
N ASN A 228 10.54 0.38 5.59
CA ASN A 228 9.77 0.47 6.83
C ASN A 228 10.39 1.43 7.85
N LYS A 229 11.73 1.54 7.92
CA LYS A 229 12.40 2.53 8.78
C LYS A 229 12.13 3.95 8.32
N LEU A 230 12.17 4.20 7.02
CA LEU A 230 11.85 5.51 6.44
C LEU A 230 10.38 5.90 6.70
N GLU A 231 9.46 4.94 6.52
CA GLU A 231 8.05 5.18 6.82
C GLU A 231 7.79 5.36 8.32
N ALA A 232 8.49 4.63 9.19
CA ALA A 232 8.42 4.81 10.64
C ALA A 232 8.83 6.23 11.05
N CYS A 233 9.89 6.80 10.45
CA CYS A 233 10.28 8.20 10.69
C CYS A 233 9.14 9.17 10.36
N ARG A 234 8.47 8.97 9.22
CA ARG A 234 7.35 9.81 8.79
C ARG A 234 6.14 9.66 9.72
N GLN A 235 5.78 8.43 10.10
CA GLN A 235 4.65 8.18 11.00
C GLN A 235 4.93 8.69 12.42
N MET A 236 6.15 8.54 12.94
CA MET A 236 6.56 9.19 14.18
C MET A 236 6.43 10.71 14.12
N ALA A 237 6.82 11.33 12.99
CA ALA A 237 6.67 12.77 12.82
C ALA A 237 5.19 13.19 12.85
N ILE A 238 4.29 12.41 12.26
CA ILE A 238 2.84 12.67 12.33
C ILE A 238 2.36 12.54 13.79
N CYS A 239 2.76 11.47 14.49
CA CYS A 239 2.42 11.27 15.90
C CYS A 239 2.89 12.46 16.76
N TYR A 240 4.11 12.92 16.59
CA TYR A 240 4.63 14.09 17.31
C TYR A 240 3.86 15.36 16.98
N GLY A 241 3.46 15.54 15.72
CA GLY A 241 2.58 16.65 15.31
C GLY A 241 1.23 16.64 16.03
N GLN A 242 0.59 15.47 16.14
CA GLN A 242 -0.68 15.31 16.88
C GLN A 242 -0.52 15.57 18.38
N LEU A 243 0.64 15.24 18.94
CA LEU A 243 1.00 15.50 20.33
C LEU A 243 1.52 16.92 20.57
N GLN A 244 1.50 17.80 19.56
CA GLN A 244 1.99 19.17 19.63
C GLN A 244 3.47 19.27 20.06
N LYS A 245 4.30 18.34 19.59
CA LYS A 245 5.74 18.25 19.82
C LYS A 245 6.51 18.61 18.54
N PRO A 246 6.58 19.91 18.17
CA PRO A 246 7.10 20.33 16.87
C PRO A 246 8.60 20.06 16.68
N GLN A 247 9.38 20.09 17.74
CA GLN A 247 10.82 19.83 17.66
C GLN A 247 11.07 18.37 17.33
N GLU A 248 10.43 17.46 18.07
CA GLU A 248 10.54 16.02 17.87
C GLU A 248 9.95 15.60 16.52
N GLN A 249 8.90 16.29 16.04
CA GLN A 249 8.35 16.09 14.70
C GLN A 249 9.42 16.33 13.63
N LEU A 250 10.14 17.44 13.75
CA LEU A 250 11.19 17.83 12.80
C LEU A 250 12.39 16.88 12.87
N GLU A 251 12.81 16.50 14.09
CA GLU A 251 13.90 15.55 14.32
C GLU A 251 13.60 14.18 13.70
N ALA A 252 12.37 13.69 13.83
CA ALA A 252 11.97 12.42 13.24
C ALA A 252 12.06 12.44 11.69
N LEU A 253 11.67 13.55 11.05
CA LEU A 253 11.79 13.70 9.59
C LEU A 253 13.26 13.75 9.15
N PHE A 254 14.09 14.54 9.83
CA PHE A 254 15.52 14.65 9.50
C PHE A 254 16.29 13.35 9.78
N TYR A 255 15.87 12.58 10.78
CA TYR A 255 16.51 11.30 11.08
C TYR A 255 16.48 10.35 9.89
N SER A 256 15.43 10.41 9.04
CA SER A 256 15.34 9.58 7.83
C SER A 256 16.52 9.78 6.87
N PHE A 257 17.14 10.98 6.88
CA PHE A 257 18.30 11.30 6.03
C PHE A 257 19.63 10.71 6.54
N THR A 258 19.63 10.20 7.78
CA THR A 258 20.76 9.40 8.29
C THR A 258 20.70 7.95 7.81
N LEU A 259 19.54 7.52 7.33
CA LEU A 259 19.28 6.14 6.90
C LEU A 259 19.48 5.98 5.40
N ASP A 260 19.05 6.99 4.61
CA ASP A 260 19.17 6.97 3.15
C ASP A 260 19.01 8.38 2.56
N LEU A 261 19.24 8.52 1.27
CA LEU A 261 19.00 9.75 0.52
C LEU A 261 17.55 10.22 0.69
N PRO A 262 17.30 11.53 0.64
CA PRO A 262 15.96 12.09 0.77
C PRO A 262 14.96 11.46 -0.20
N ARG A 263 13.76 11.15 0.30
CA ARG A 263 12.60 10.77 -0.50
C ARG A 263 11.71 11.97 -0.74
N ALA A 264 11.02 12.02 -1.87
CA ALA A 264 10.09 13.11 -2.18
C ALA A 264 8.98 13.21 -1.12
N GLU A 265 8.53 12.10 -0.57
CA GLU A 265 7.56 12.03 0.52
C GLU A 265 8.04 12.79 1.75
N THR A 266 9.25 12.51 2.23
CA THR A 266 9.84 13.19 3.40
C THR A 266 10.08 14.67 3.12
N CYS A 267 10.53 15.01 1.90
CA CYS A 267 10.68 16.42 1.50
C CYS A 267 9.33 17.16 1.50
N CYS A 268 8.26 16.52 1.02
CA CYS A 268 6.91 17.07 1.09
C CYS A 268 6.41 17.24 2.53
N ASP A 269 6.71 16.28 3.42
CA ASP A 269 6.33 16.37 4.84
C ASP A 269 7.11 17.51 5.55
N LEU A 270 8.39 17.71 5.24
CA LEU A 270 9.15 18.89 5.68
C LEU A 270 8.59 20.19 5.10
N GLY A 271 8.27 20.19 3.80
CA GLY A 271 7.59 21.32 3.15
C GLY A 271 6.30 21.67 3.88
N ARG A 272 5.49 20.68 4.21
CA ARG A 272 4.24 20.86 4.97
C ARG A 272 4.49 21.38 6.38
N TYR A 273 5.48 20.86 7.10
CA TYR A 273 5.85 21.34 8.43
C TYR A 273 6.13 22.85 8.46
N TYR A 274 6.90 23.35 7.49
CA TYR A 274 7.21 24.79 7.37
C TYR A 274 6.03 25.60 6.83
N PHE A 275 5.27 25.04 5.90
CA PHE A 275 4.07 25.66 5.33
C PHE A 275 3.03 26.00 6.41
N ASP A 276 2.74 25.03 7.28
CA ASP A 276 1.77 25.21 8.38
C ASP A 276 2.22 26.27 9.40
N ARG A 277 3.51 26.58 9.43
CA ARG A 277 4.11 27.65 10.25
C ARG A 277 4.32 28.96 9.49
N GLN A 278 3.82 29.04 8.25
CA GLN A 278 3.96 30.19 7.36
C GLN A 278 5.43 30.56 7.05
N ALA A 279 6.34 29.65 7.25
CA ALA A 279 7.76 29.77 6.87
C ALA A 279 7.91 29.45 5.37
N TRP A 280 7.40 30.37 4.53
CA TRP A 280 7.18 30.15 3.09
C TRP A 280 8.46 29.89 2.30
N ARG A 281 9.60 30.45 2.74
CA ARG A 281 10.90 30.25 2.07
C ARG A 281 11.42 28.84 2.29
N GLU A 282 11.35 28.36 3.53
CA GLU A 282 11.75 27.03 3.95
C GLU A 282 10.80 25.98 3.35
N ALA A 283 9.50 26.24 3.36
CA ALA A 283 8.51 25.38 2.71
C ALA A 283 8.80 25.23 1.21
N ALA A 284 9.04 26.35 0.50
CA ALA A 284 9.37 26.32 -0.91
C ALA A 284 10.66 25.54 -1.21
N PHE A 285 11.70 25.71 -0.37
CA PHE A 285 12.95 24.95 -0.51
C PHE A 285 12.71 23.43 -0.49
N TRP A 286 11.91 22.94 0.46
CA TRP A 286 11.65 21.52 0.60
C TRP A 286 10.75 20.97 -0.51
N TYR A 287 9.74 21.71 -0.96
CA TYR A 287 8.92 21.31 -2.11
C TYR A 287 9.71 21.34 -3.43
N GLU A 288 10.60 22.31 -3.65
CA GLU A 288 11.51 22.29 -4.80
C GLU A 288 12.49 21.12 -4.73
N THR A 289 12.94 20.75 -3.52
CA THR A 289 13.78 19.57 -3.32
C THR A 289 13.02 18.30 -3.69
N ALA A 290 11.75 18.17 -3.29
CA ALA A 290 10.91 17.03 -3.66
C ALA A 290 10.83 16.82 -5.19
N LEU A 291 10.70 17.91 -5.97
CA LEU A 291 10.65 17.85 -7.44
C LEU A 291 11.97 17.39 -8.10
N ARG A 292 13.10 17.44 -7.36
CA ARG A 292 14.41 17.00 -7.87
C ARG A 292 14.75 15.57 -7.50
N VAL A 293 14.01 14.98 -6.56
CA VAL A 293 14.24 13.61 -6.13
C VAL A 293 13.76 12.63 -7.21
N GLU A 294 14.64 11.75 -7.63
CA GLU A 294 14.29 10.69 -8.57
C GLU A 294 13.43 9.60 -7.90
N LYS A 295 12.36 9.23 -8.58
CA LYS A 295 11.50 8.13 -8.13
C LYS A 295 12.23 6.80 -8.31
N ARG A 296 12.37 6.02 -7.23
CA ARG A 296 12.94 4.67 -7.33
C ARG A 296 11.96 3.71 -7.99
N LYS A 297 12.40 3.06 -9.07
CA LYS A 297 11.55 2.15 -9.86
C LYS A 297 11.28 0.80 -9.18
N ASN A 298 12.15 0.34 -8.29
CA ASN A 298 12.11 -1.05 -7.77
C ASN A 298 12.29 -1.13 -6.24
N GLY A 299 11.97 -0.09 -5.48
CA GLY A 299 12.28 -0.02 -4.05
C GLY A 299 11.32 -0.77 -3.12
N GLY A 300 10.16 -1.23 -3.59
CA GLY A 300 9.15 -1.90 -2.76
C GLY A 300 8.55 -1.06 -1.62
N GLY A 301 8.92 0.23 -1.52
CA GLY A 301 8.48 1.14 -0.47
C GLY A 301 7.09 1.74 -0.73
N PHE A 302 6.59 2.51 0.24
CA PHE A 302 5.32 3.21 0.16
C PHE A 302 5.48 4.49 -0.68
N ILE A 303 5.25 4.40 -1.98
CA ILE A 303 5.39 5.52 -2.91
C ILE A 303 4.07 6.31 -2.97
N ARG A 304 4.16 7.61 -2.68
CA ARG A 304 3.06 8.56 -2.84
C ARG A 304 3.28 9.36 -4.12
N GLU A 305 2.62 8.94 -5.21
CA GLU A 305 2.81 9.49 -6.56
C GLU A 305 2.72 11.02 -6.60
N ASP A 306 1.77 11.60 -5.88
CA ASP A 306 1.58 13.05 -5.82
C ASP A 306 2.81 13.82 -5.33
N CYS A 307 3.68 13.20 -4.55
CA CYS A 307 4.90 13.81 -4.04
C CYS A 307 5.97 14.05 -5.13
N TYR A 308 5.86 13.36 -6.27
CA TYR A 308 6.79 13.45 -7.40
C TYR A 308 6.34 14.43 -8.49
N GLY A 309 5.38 15.28 -8.23
CA GLY A 309 4.92 16.26 -9.21
C GLY A 309 3.80 17.15 -8.70
N TYR A 310 2.57 16.65 -8.63
CA TYR A 310 1.41 17.46 -8.32
C TYR A 310 1.51 18.19 -6.98
N LEU A 311 1.74 17.44 -5.88
CA LEU A 311 1.70 18.01 -4.52
C LEU A 311 2.73 19.13 -4.30
N PRO A 312 4.03 18.95 -4.60
CA PRO A 312 4.98 20.04 -4.46
C PRO A 312 4.65 21.23 -5.37
N CYS A 313 4.18 21.01 -6.62
CA CYS A 313 3.82 22.11 -7.51
C CYS A 313 2.67 22.95 -6.96
N ILE A 314 1.57 22.33 -6.52
CA ILE A 314 0.42 23.08 -6.02
C ILE A 314 0.75 23.82 -4.71
N GLN A 315 1.63 23.28 -3.86
CA GLN A 315 2.08 23.95 -2.64
C GLN A 315 3.08 25.09 -2.94
N LEU A 316 3.97 24.92 -3.92
CA LEU A 316 4.87 25.96 -4.39
C LEU A 316 4.11 27.17 -4.97
N CYS A 317 2.98 26.93 -5.66
CA CYS A 317 2.11 28.00 -6.10
C CYS A 317 1.74 28.92 -4.92
N VAL A 318 1.27 28.36 -3.82
CA VAL A 318 0.90 29.12 -2.63
C VAL A 318 2.11 29.77 -1.97
N CYS A 319 3.22 29.03 -1.79
CA CYS A 319 4.43 29.57 -1.18
C CYS A 319 4.94 30.81 -1.93
N TYR A 320 5.03 30.72 -3.25
CA TYR A 320 5.55 31.83 -4.06
C TYR A 320 4.59 33.02 -4.16
N ASP A 321 3.27 32.79 -4.13
CA ASP A 321 2.30 33.88 -4.02
C ASP A 321 2.49 34.63 -2.70
N ARG A 322 2.61 33.91 -1.57
CA ARG A 322 2.89 34.50 -0.24
C ARG A 322 4.22 35.22 -0.14
N LEU A 323 5.21 34.82 -0.97
CA LEU A 323 6.50 35.49 -1.08
C LEU A 323 6.47 36.68 -2.07
N GLY A 324 5.34 37.04 -2.65
CA GLY A 324 5.18 38.09 -3.65
C GLY A 324 5.77 37.78 -5.03
N ARG A 325 6.11 36.51 -5.29
CA ARG A 325 6.71 36.06 -6.56
C ARG A 325 5.65 35.47 -7.48
N ARG A 326 4.71 36.31 -7.91
CA ARG A 326 3.49 35.90 -8.63
C ARG A 326 3.76 35.11 -9.90
N GLU A 327 4.72 35.50 -10.74
CA GLU A 327 5.04 34.79 -11.96
C GLU A 327 5.44 33.33 -11.70
N LYS A 328 6.26 33.12 -10.66
CA LYS A 328 6.60 31.76 -10.23
C LYS A 328 5.40 30.99 -9.69
N ALA A 329 4.53 31.67 -8.92
CA ALA A 329 3.31 31.05 -8.40
C ALA A 329 2.41 30.54 -9.54
N VAL A 330 2.17 31.37 -10.57
CA VAL A 330 1.41 30.99 -11.75
C VAL A 330 2.08 29.83 -12.49
N SER A 331 3.40 29.90 -12.70
CA SER A 331 4.15 28.82 -13.36
C SER A 331 3.99 27.47 -12.64
N TYR A 332 4.10 27.46 -11.31
CA TYR A 332 3.92 26.22 -10.54
C TYR A 332 2.46 25.72 -10.54
N ASN A 333 1.48 26.61 -10.60
CA ASN A 333 0.08 26.20 -10.78
C ASN A 333 -0.13 25.49 -12.13
N GLU A 334 0.45 26.02 -13.21
CA GLU A 334 0.35 25.40 -14.54
C GLU A 334 1.14 24.06 -14.58
N MET A 335 2.26 23.97 -13.88
CA MET A 335 2.95 22.67 -13.72
C MET A 335 2.09 21.65 -12.96
N ALA A 336 1.37 22.05 -11.90
CA ALA A 336 0.43 21.17 -11.21
C ALA A 336 -0.70 20.70 -12.14
N ALA A 337 -1.18 21.57 -13.02
CA ALA A 337 -2.21 21.24 -14.00
C ALA A 337 -1.78 20.17 -15.02
N VAL A 338 -0.49 20.04 -15.31
CA VAL A 338 0.03 18.96 -16.17
C VAL A 338 -0.23 17.58 -15.54
N PHE A 339 -0.14 17.48 -14.22
CA PHE A 339 -0.39 16.23 -13.49
C PHE A 339 -1.88 15.98 -13.26
N LYS A 340 -2.64 17.03 -12.91
CA LYS A 340 -4.07 16.96 -12.62
C LYS A 340 -4.83 18.13 -13.25
N PRO A 341 -5.20 18.04 -14.56
CA PRO A 341 -5.82 19.14 -15.29
C PRO A 341 -7.17 19.61 -14.70
N GLU A 342 -7.95 18.68 -14.18
CA GLU A 342 -9.31 18.92 -13.65
C GLU A 342 -9.31 19.21 -12.13
N ASP A 343 -8.15 19.44 -11.52
CA ASP A 343 -8.07 19.65 -10.08
C ASP A 343 -8.69 21.01 -9.66
N ARG A 344 -9.51 20.98 -8.62
CA ARG A 344 -10.22 22.17 -8.13
C ARG A 344 -9.29 23.27 -7.61
N ALA A 345 -8.15 22.89 -6.98
CA ALA A 345 -7.20 23.87 -6.47
C ALA A 345 -6.47 24.57 -7.63
N VAL A 346 -6.15 23.85 -8.70
CA VAL A 346 -5.58 24.43 -9.93
C VAL A 346 -6.55 25.44 -10.53
N ALA A 347 -7.82 25.07 -10.68
CA ALA A 347 -8.85 25.96 -11.24
C ALA A 347 -9.08 27.20 -10.35
N TYR A 348 -9.13 27.02 -9.04
CA TYR A 348 -9.26 28.10 -8.06
C TYR A 348 -8.08 29.09 -8.18
N ASN A 349 -6.84 28.61 -8.22
CA ASN A 349 -5.66 29.45 -8.32
C ASN A 349 -5.63 30.23 -9.64
N ARG A 350 -6.03 29.64 -10.77
CA ARG A 350 -6.17 30.35 -12.05
C ARG A 350 -7.14 31.53 -11.94
N ALA A 351 -8.33 31.31 -11.36
CA ALA A 351 -9.31 32.36 -11.16
C ALA A 351 -8.79 33.45 -10.22
N TYR A 352 -8.12 33.09 -9.14
CA TYR A 352 -7.49 34.02 -8.21
C TYR A 352 -6.49 34.93 -8.93
N PHE A 353 -5.51 34.37 -9.66
CA PHE A 353 -4.50 35.16 -10.36
C PHE A 353 -5.06 36.03 -11.47
N ALA A 354 -6.11 35.58 -12.19
CA ALA A 354 -6.79 36.39 -13.20
C ALA A 354 -7.49 37.62 -12.59
N ASN A 355 -8.05 37.51 -11.39
CA ASN A 355 -8.70 38.65 -10.72
C ASN A 355 -7.69 39.65 -10.16
N VAL A 356 -6.61 39.16 -9.54
CA VAL A 356 -5.57 40.04 -8.94
C VAL A 356 -4.72 40.74 -10.02
N SER A 357 -4.67 40.24 -11.27
CA SER A 357 -4.01 40.91 -12.40
C SER A 357 -4.82 42.07 -12.96
N LYS A 358 -6.09 42.21 -12.59
CA LYS A 358 -7.00 43.28 -13.02
C LYS A 358 -7.12 44.43 -12.01
N ALA A 359 -6.61 44.23 -10.78
CA ALA A 359 -6.56 45.22 -9.72
C ALA A 359 -5.20 45.89 -9.62
#